data_de9efdd13813cbd37ac76b8793f0745a
#
_entry.id   de9efdd13813cbd37ac76b8793f0745a
#
_cell.length_a   1.000
_cell.length_b   1.000
_cell.length_c   1.000
_cell.angle_alpha   90.00
_cell.angle_beta   90.00
_cell.angle_gamma   90.00
#
_symmetry.space_group_name_H-M   'P 1'
#
loop_
_entity.id
_entity.type
_entity.pdbx_description
1 polymer ?
#
loop_
_entity_poly.entity_id
_entity_poly.type
_entity_poly.pdbx_seq_one_letter_code
_entity_poly.pdbx_strand_id
1 'polypeptide(L)'
;GLGINYNKESLKNKLPFLFSNKVYLVKDLSNTKKNILIVPGASFKSKQYSANKFKVLTKELDANFLIIWGNQKEKSDAYKIKNSRLNVSICEKLSICSLVSLIDQVDLVIGADTGPTHIAWALNKPSITLFGPTSGFRNTYVTKINKIIESDSKVNPYKINKKDYSINTIDVRQIVKLALELLKKS
;
A
#
# COMPACT_ATOMS: atom_id res chain seq x y z
N GLY A 1 -2.59 13.92 -26.83
CA GLY A 1 -3.31 12.84 -26.15
C GLY A 1 -3.93 11.90 -27.18
N LEU A 2 -4.26 10.69 -26.78
CA LEU A 2 -4.82 9.64 -27.67
C LEU A 2 -6.28 9.88 -28.10
N GLY A 3 -6.83 11.09 -27.84
CA GLY A 3 -8.22 11.44 -28.20
C GLY A 3 -9.31 10.61 -27.48
N ILE A 4 -8.94 9.90 -26.40
CA ILE A 4 -9.87 9.10 -25.64
C ILE A 4 -10.63 10.01 -24.67
N ASN A 5 -11.93 10.20 -24.95
CA ASN A 5 -12.82 10.87 -24.02
C ASN A 5 -13.18 9.90 -22.88
N TYR A 6 -12.84 10.27 -21.65
CA TYR A 6 -13.25 9.52 -20.46
C TYR A 6 -14.04 10.41 -19.51
N ASN A 7 -15.03 9.82 -18.86
CA ASN A 7 -15.78 10.49 -17.81
C ASN A 7 -15.07 10.25 -16.47
N LYS A 8 -14.80 11.32 -15.69
CA LYS A 8 -14.22 11.21 -14.35
C LYS A 8 -15.05 10.33 -13.40
N GLU A 9 -16.36 10.24 -13.62
CA GLU A 9 -17.26 9.38 -12.86
C GLU A 9 -16.96 7.87 -13.10
N SER A 10 -16.64 7.51 -14.35
CA SER A 10 -16.27 6.13 -14.69
C SER A 10 -14.97 5.67 -14.00
N LEU A 11 -14.04 6.60 -13.72
CA LEU A 11 -12.81 6.30 -12.99
C LEU A 11 -13.07 5.95 -11.52
N LYS A 12 -14.10 6.53 -10.91
CA LYS A 12 -14.48 6.22 -9.51
C LYS A 12 -15.05 4.82 -9.34
N ASN A 13 -15.65 4.29 -10.38
CA ASN A 13 -16.31 2.98 -10.43
C ASN A 13 -15.61 2.01 -11.40
N LYS A 14 -14.29 2.14 -11.57
CA LYS A 14 -13.53 1.30 -12.48
C LYS A 14 -13.65 -0.19 -12.13
N LEU A 15 -13.65 -1.01 -13.16
CA LEU A 15 -13.52 -2.46 -13.05
C LEU A 15 -12.04 -2.87 -12.90
N PRO A 16 -11.74 -4.04 -12.34
CA PRO A 16 -10.40 -4.60 -12.38
C PRO A 16 -9.96 -4.83 -13.83
N PHE A 17 -8.71 -4.55 -14.13
CA PHE A 17 -8.11 -4.80 -15.45
C PHE A 17 -6.79 -5.57 -15.35
N LEU A 18 -6.41 -5.99 -14.16
CA LEU A 18 -5.34 -6.93 -13.89
C LEU A 18 -5.95 -8.17 -13.23
N PHE A 19 -5.53 -9.35 -13.65
CA PHE A 19 -6.01 -10.61 -13.14
C PHE A 19 -4.83 -11.53 -12.86
N SER A 20 -4.94 -12.38 -11.84
CA SER A 20 -3.96 -13.43 -11.58
C SER A 20 -4.55 -14.78 -11.97
N ASN A 21 -3.89 -15.47 -12.92
CA ASN A 21 -4.26 -16.83 -13.34
C ASN A 21 -3.56 -17.91 -12.46
N LYS A 22 -2.70 -17.50 -11.53
CA LYS A 22 -1.97 -18.44 -10.66
C LYS A 22 -2.35 -18.18 -9.22
N VAL A 23 -2.83 -19.20 -8.55
CA VAL A 23 -3.10 -19.15 -7.12
C VAL A 23 -1.78 -19.36 -6.39
N TYR A 24 -1.26 -18.31 -5.77
CA TYR A 24 -0.21 -18.41 -4.78
C TYR A 24 -0.87 -18.65 -3.43
N LEU A 25 -0.63 -19.83 -2.83
CA LEU A 25 -1.17 -20.15 -1.51
C LEU A 25 -0.40 -19.38 -0.44
N VAL A 26 -1.04 -18.39 0.12
CA VAL A 26 -0.47 -17.57 1.21
C VAL A 26 -0.77 -18.28 2.54
N LYS A 27 0.26 -18.86 3.15
CA LYS A 27 0.14 -19.65 4.40
C LYS A 27 -0.32 -18.83 5.61
N ASP A 28 -0.03 -17.52 5.60
CA ASP A 28 -0.21 -16.64 6.77
C ASP A 28 -1.48 -15.78 6.70
N LEU A 29 -2.43 -16.10 5.82
CA LEU A 29 -3.73 -15.45 5.81
C LEU A 29 -4.56 -15.90 7.02
N SER A 30 -5.21 -14.95 7.66
CA SER A 30 -6.17 -15.22 8.73
C SER A 30 -7.57 -15.44 8.15
N ASN A 31 -8.27 -16.45 8.66
CA ASN A 31 -9.68 -16.70 8.36
C ASN A 31 -10.63 -15.97 9.32
N THR A 32 -10.09 -15.38 10.40
CA THR A 32 -10.90 -14.75 11.46
C THR A 32 -10.69 -13.25 11.55
N LYS A 33 -9.60 -12.72 10.98
CA LYS A 33 -9.25 -11.30 10.98
C LYS A 33 -9.05 -10.80 9.57
N LYS A 34 -9.28 -9.52 9.35
CA LYS A 34 -8.94 -8.84 8.10
C LYS A 34 -7.43 -8.90 7.82
N ASN A 35 -7.08 -9.21 6.60
CA ASN A 35 -5.70 -9.34 6.16
C ASN A 35 -5.22 -8.04 5.52
N ILE A 36 -4.21 -7.41 6.11
CA ILE A 36 -3.63 -6.15 5.65
C ILE A 36 -2.22 -6.40 5.13
N LEU A 37 -1.98 -6.04 3.87
CA LEU A 37 -0.64 -6.07 3.29
C LEU A 37 0.08 -4.75 3.52
N ILE A 38 1.25 -4.79 4.16
CA ILE A 38 2.14 -3.65 4.33
C ILE A 38 3.26 -3.70 3.30
N VAL A 39 3.47 -2.58 2.62
CA VAL A 39 4.52 -2.38 1.61
C VAL A 39 5.49 -1.31 2.12
N PRO A 40 6.56 -1.68 2.86
CA PRO A 40 7.50 -0.72 3.41
C PRO A 40 8.49 -0.18 2.37
N GLY A 41 8.72 -0.92 1.29
CA GLY A 41 9.67 -0.59 0.23
C GLY A 41 9.17 0.48 -0.74
N ALA A 42 10.11 1.25 -1.29
CA ALA A 42 9.90 2.14 -2.41
C ALA A 42 11.22 2.39 -3.15
N SER A 43 11.14 2.87 -4.40
CA SER A 43 12.29 3.13 -5.27
C SER A 43 13.34 4.09 -4.69
N PHE A 44 12.91 5.03 -3.84
CA PHE A 44 13.78 5.99 -3.15
C PHE A 44 13.52 5.97 -1.65
N LYS A 45 14.58 6.16 -0.86
CA LYS A 45 14.49 6.23 0.60
C LYS A 45 13.53 7.34 1.08
N SER A 46 13.50 8.47 0.39
CA SER A 46 12.60 9.59 0.69
C SER A 46 11.11 9.27 0.48
N LYS A 47 10.79 8.24 -0.30
CA LYS A 47 9.42 7.74 -0.49
C LYS A 47 9.04 6.66 0.54
N GLN A 48 9.97 6.18 1.35
CA GLN A 48 9.71 5.11 2.31
C GLN A 48 9.12 5.69 3.61
N TYR A 49 7.94 5.23 3.97
CA TYR A 49 7.36 5.53 5.28
C TYR A 49 8.10 4.75 6.37
N SER A 50 8.29 5.35 7.52
CA SER A 50 9.13 4.81 8.59
C SER A 50 8.64 3.44 9.09
N ALA A 51 9.56 2.48 9.21
CA ALA A 51 9.27 1.16 9.79
C ALA A 51 8.73 1.28 11.22
N ASN A 52 9.20 2.25 12.01
CA ASN A 52 8.68 2.51 13.36
C ASN A 52 7.21 2.97 13.32
N LYS A 53 6.82 3.77 12.34
CA LYS A 53 5.43 4.19 12.17
C LYS A 53 4.55 3.04 11.70
N PHE A 54 5.01 2.19 10.79
CA PHE A 54 4.32 0.94 10.44
C PHE A 54 4.20 0.00 11.66
N LYS A 55 5.23 -0.10 12.49
CA LYS A 55 5.16 -0.86 13.75
C LYS A 55 4.07 -0.31 14.69
N VAL A 56 3.90 1.01 14.78
CA VAL A 56 2.79 1.61 15.54
C VAL A 56 1.45 1.25 14.88
N LEU A 57 1.33 1.39 13.56
CA LEU A 57 0.11 1.04 12.82
C LEU A 57 -0.36 -0.39 13.11
N THR A 58 0.58 -1.38 13.15
CA THR A 58 0.22 -2.77 13.46
C THR A 58 -0.26 -2.99 14.89
N LYS A 59 -0.07 -2.03 15.80
CA LYS A 59 -0.60 -2.07 17.17
C LYS A 59 -2.00 -1.47 17.28
N GLU A 60 -2.28 -0.48 16.45
CA GLU A 60 -3.53 0.30 16.51
C GLU A 60 -4.71 -0.38 15.78
N LEU A 61 -4.43 -1.37 14.92
CA LEU A 61 -5.46 -2.10 14.17
C LEU A 61 -5.52 -3.56 14.63
N ASP A 62 -6.73 -4.03 14.93
CA ASP A 62 -6.97 -5.46 15.18
C ASP A 62 -7.14 -6.21 13.85
N ALA A 63 -6.00 -6.58 13.25
CA ALA A 63 -5.92 -7.22 11.96
C ALA A 63 -4.74 -8.20 11.90
N ASN A 64 -4.73 -9.03 10.88
CA ASN A 64 -3.58 -9.84 10.48
C ASN A 64 -2.75 -9.07 9.46
N PHE A 65 -1.44 -9.00 9.66
CA PHE A 65 -0.55 -8.21 8.79
C PHE A 65 0.44 -9.11 8.06
N LEU A 66 0.53 -8.90 6.76
CA LEU A 66 1.55 -9.48 5.92
C LEU A 66 2.50 -8.38 5.43
N ILE A 67 3.80 -8.62 5.47
CA ILE A 67 4.80 -7.64 5.03
C ILE A 67 5.59 -8.22 3.88
N ILE A 68 5.60 -7.53 2.75
CA ILE A 68 6.43 -7.87 1.58
C ILE A 68 7.73 -7.07 1.58
N TRP A 69 8.70 -7.60 0.87
CA TRP A 69 10.01 -6.97 0.67
C TRP A 69 10.60 -7.37 -0.69
N GLY A 70 11.38 -6.49 -1.29
CA GLY A 70 12.06 -6.73 -2.57
C GLY A 70 13.58 -6.91 -2.44
N ASN A 71 14.19 -6.34 -1.37
CA ASN A 71 15.63 -6.38 -1.13
C ASN A 71 15.94 -6.58 0.36
N GLN A 72 17.23 -6.86 0.70
CA GLN A 72 17.65 -7.19 2.07
C GLN A 72 17.42 -6.05 3.08
N LYS A 73 17.51 -4.80 2.63
CA LYS A 73 17.24 -3.64 3.49
C LYS A 73 15.75 -3.58 3.86
N GLU A 74 14.87 -3.77 2.89
CA GLU A 74 13.41 -3.82 3.13
C GLU A 74 13.05 -5.02 4.01
N LYS A 75 13.75 -6.17 3.85
CA LYS A 75 13.60 -7.33 4.74
C LYS A 75 13.98 -6.99 6.18
N SER A 76 15.08 -6.25 6.39
CA SER A 76 15.46 -5.77 7.72
C SER A 76 14.39 -4.83 8.31
N ASP A 77 13.83 -3.94 7.52
CA ASP A 77 12.75 -3.06 7.97
C ASP A 77 11.45 -3.85 8.26
N ALA A 78 11.16 -4.91 7.51
CA ALA A 78 10.04 -5.82 7.80
C ALA A 78 10.21 -6.50 9.18
N TYR A 79 11.41 -6.94 9.54
CA TYR A 79 11.68 -7.48 10.89
C TYR A 79 11.49 -6.43 12.01
N LYS A 80 11.86 -5.17 11.78
CA LYS A 80 11.59 -4.08 12.75
C LYS A 80 10.09 -3.83 12.93
N ILE A 81 9.31 -3.93 11.85
CA ILE A 81 7.85 -3.78 11.91
C ILE A 81 7.24 -4.96 12.69
N LYS A 82 7.64 -6.18 12.38
CA LYS A 82 7.15 -7.40 13.04
C LYS A 82 7.39 -7.40 14.54
N ASN A 83 8.61 -7.10 14.99
CA ASN A 83 8.97 -6.94 16.41
C ASN A 83 8.28 -7.97 17.36
N SER A 84 8.43 -9.25 17.08
CA SER A 84 7.87 -10.37 17.86
C SER A 84 6.33 -10.44 17.95
N ARG A 85 5.60 -9.70 17.13
CA ARG A 85 4.12 -9.77 17.09
C ARG A 85 3.66 -11.02 16.33
N LEU A 86 2.73 -11.77 16.93
CA LEU A 86 2.19 -13.00 16.34
C LEU A 86 1.25 -12.74 15.16
N ASN A 87 0.57 -11.59 15.16
CA ASN A 87 -0.33 -11.18 14.08
C ASN A 87 0.37 -10.44 12.93
N VAL A 88 1.70 -10.53 12.84
CA VAL A 88 2.51 -9.92 11.77
C VAL A 88 3.43 -10.97 11.18
N SER A 89 3.23 -11.30 9.91
CA SER A 89 4.04 -12.25 9.15
C SER A 89 4.88 -11.53 8.08
N ILE A 90 6.07 -12.03 7.83
CA ILE A 90 6.95 -11.56 6.76
C ILE A 90 6.88 -12.57 5.63
N CYS A 91 6.43 -12.14 4.48
CA CYS A 91 6.34 -13.00 3.30
C CYS A 91 7.73 -13.45 2.83
N GLU A 92 7.78 -14.59 2.16
CA GLU A 92 8.94 -14.97 1.37
C GLU A 92 9.18 -13.97 0.23
N LYS A 93 10.32 -14.07 -0.45
CA LYS A 93 10.56 -13.24 -1.63
C LYS A 93 9.62 -13.68 -2.76
N LEU A 94 8.76 -12.78 -3.19
CA LEU A 94 7.73 -13.07 -4.17
C LEU A 94 8.18 -12.76 -5.60
N SER A 95 7.74 -13.58 -6.55
CA SER A 95 7.67 -13.21 -7.96
C SER A 95 6.56 -12.19 -8.19
N ILE A 96 6.56 -11.51 -9.33
CA ILE A 96 5.46 -10.57 -9.67
C ILE A 96 4.11 -11.30 -9.72
N CYS A 97 4.04 -12.49 -10.28
CA CYS A 97 2.80 -13.27 -10.33
C CYS A 97 2.30 -13.64 -8.93
N SER A 98 3.21 -14.06 -8.03
CA SER A 98 2.88 -14.37 -6.62
C SER A 98 2.43 -13.12 -5.87
N LEU A 99 3.05 -11.97 -6.14
CA LEU A 99 2.66 -10.69 -5.55
C LEU A 99 1.25 -10.27 -5.98
N VAL A 100 0.92 -10.39 -7.27
CA VAL A 100 -0.43 -10.11 -7.79
C VAL A 100 -1.45 -11.01 -7.12
N SER A 101 -1.16 -12.32 -7.00
CA SER A 101 -2.02 -13.27 -6.33
C SER A 101 -2.19 -12.99 -4.84
N LEU A 102 -1.14 -12.59 -4.13
CA LEU A 102 -1.22 -12.18 -2.73
C LEU A 102 -2.10 -10.93 -2.55
N ILE A 103 -1.88 -9.91 -3.38
CA ILE A 103 -2.66 -8.67 -3.33
C ILE A 103 -4.14 -8.94 -3.59
N ASP A 104 -4.47 -9.89 -4.45
CA ASP A 104 -5.85 -10.28 -4.70
C ASP A 104 -6.53 -10.98 -3.50
N GLN A 105 -5.76 -11.59 -2.61
CA GLN A 105 -6.27 -12.34 -1.45
C GLN A 105 -6.37 -11.51 -0.16
N VAL A 106 -5.77 -10.32 -0.10
CA VAL A 106 -5.85 -9.46 1.10
C VAL A 106 -7.03 -8.50 1.05
N ASP A 107 -7.46 -8.00 2.21
CA ASP A 107 -8.56 -7.05 2.34
C ASP A 107 -8.13 -5.59 2.11
N LEU A 108 -6.86 -5.25 2.41
CA LEU A 108 -6.33 -3.90 2.30
C LEU A 108 -4.84 -3.90 2.02
N VAL A 109 -4.38 -3.00 1.15
CA VAL A 109 -2.95 -2.74 0.91
C VAL A 109 -2.58 -1.35 1.41
N ILE A 110 -1.52 -1.25 2.21
CA ILE A 110 -1.01 0.04 2.73
C ILE A 110 0.48 0.15 2.38
N GLY A 111 0.85 1.23 1.71
CA GLY A 111 2.24 1.47 1.33
C GLY A 111 2.46 2.85 0.72
N ALA A 112 3.71 3.13 0.35
CA ALA A 112 4.04 4.35 -0.38
C ALA A 112 3.67 4.24 -1.88
N ASP A 113 3.91 5.31 -2.63
CA ASP A 113 3.80 5.35 -4.10
C ASP A 113 4.81 4.38 -4.74
N THR A 114 4.38 3.13 -4.97
CA THR A 114 5.22 2.01 -5.44
C THR A 114 4.39 0.95 -6.18
N GLY A 115 5.06 0.06 -6.91
CA GLY A 115 4.41 -0.96 -7.75
C GLY A 115 3.28 -1.74 -7.07
N PRO A 116 3.46 -2.31 -5.87
CA PRO A 116 2.41 -3.08 -5.21
C PRO A 116 1.13 -2.28 -4.91
N THR A 117 1.21 -1.00 -4.56
CA THR A 117 0.02 -0.16 -4.35
C THR A 117 -0.71 0.13 -5.67
N HIS A 118 0.02 0.27 -6.77
CA HIS A 118 -0.57 0.38 -8.12
C HIS A 118 -1.19 -0.94 -8.60
N ILE A 119 -0.60 -2.08 -8.25
CA ILE A 119 -1.20 -3.41 -8.50
C ILE A 119 -2.53 -3.54 -7.74
N ALA A 120 -2.60 -3.13 -6.47
CA ALA A 120 -3.85 -3.11 -5.72
C ALA A 120 -4.92 -2.25 -6.40
N TRP A 121 -4.52 -1.07 -6.89
CA TRP A 121 -5.42 -0.21 -7.67
C TRP A 121 -5.90 -0.91 -8.96
N ALA A 122 -5.02 -1.58 -9.69
CA ALA A 122 -5.34 -2.28 -10.94
C ALA A 122 -6.27 -3.49 -10.72
N LEU A 123 -6.10 -4.22 -9.62
CA LEU A 123 -6.94 -5.34 -9.18
C LEU A 123 -8.28 -4.89 -8.57
N ASN A 124 -8.51 -3.59 -8.42
CA ASN A 124 -9.66 -3.03 -7.70
C ASN A 124 -9.74 -3.47 -6.22
N LYS A 125 -8.58 -3.64 -5.58
CA LYS A 125 -8.46 -3.95 -4.15
C LYS A 125 -8.38 -2.67 -3.32
N PRO A 126 -8.97 -2.62 -2.13
CA PRO A 126 -8.81 -1.49 -1.23
C PRO A 126 -7.34 -1.16 -0.97
N SER A 127 -6.99 0.12 -1.05
CA SER A 127 -5.62 0.55 -0.81
C SER A 127 -5.53 1.95 -0.21
N ILE A 128 -4.48 2.16 0.58
CA ILE A 128 -4.05 3.47 1.09
C ILE A 128 -2.64 3.70 0.59
N THR A 129 -2.47 4.67 -0.30
CA THR A 129 -1.15 5.04 -0.82
C THR A 129 -0.67 6.33 -0.16
N LEU A 130 0.55 6.28 0.42
CA LEU A 130 1.18 7.39 1.12
C LEU A 130 2.09 8.14 0.16
N PHE A 131 1.90 9.44 0.06
CA PHE A 131 2.67 10.34 -0.78
C PHE A 131 3.45 11.36 0.05
N GLY A 132 4.75 11.46 -0.20
CA GLY A 132 5.63 12.48 0.36
C GLY A 132 6.20 13.35 -0.76
N PRO A 133 7.38 12.99 -1.33
CA PRO A 133 8.06 13.76 -2.37
C PRO A 133 7.44 13.60 -3.77
N THR A 134 6.36 12.83 -3.91
CA THR A 134 5.67 12.60 -5.19
C THR A 134 4.23 13.06 -5.11
N SER A 135 3.66 13.47 -6.24
CA SER A 135 2.29 13.99 -6.33
C SER A 135 1.28 12.86 -6.52
N GLY A 136 0.31 12.76 -5.61
CA GLY A 136 -0.75 11.76 -5.69
C GLY A 136 -1.62 11.95 -6.92
N PHE A 137 -2.03 13.19 -7.23
CA PHE A 137 -2.92 13.46 -8.36
C PHE A 137 -2.31 13.07 -9.72
N ARG A 138 -0.97 13.08 -9.83
CA ARG A 138 -0.25 12.68 -11.05
C ARG A 138 -0.10 11.16 -11.15
N ASN A 139 0.12 10.49 -10.03
CA ASN A 139 0.59 9.10 -10.00
C ASN A 139 -0.55 8.10 -9.79
N THR A 140 -1.72 8.54 -9.33
CA THR A 140 -2.87 7.65 -9.13
C THR A 140 -4.20 8.38 -9.21
N TYR A 141 -5.28 7.64 -9.40
CA TYR A 141 -6.64 8.14 -9.31
C TYR A 141 -7.30 7.63 -8.02
N VAL A 142 -7.84 8.57 -7.24
CA VAL A 142 -8.61 8.25 -6.04
C VAL A 142 -9.96 7.67 -6.43
N THR A 143 -10.31 6.54 -5.84
CA THR A 143 -11.62 5.88 -6.01
C THR A 143 -12.34 5.76 -4.66
N LYS A 144 -13.50 5.09 -4.63
CA LYS A 144 -14.20 4.80 -3.36
C LYS A 144 -13.36 3.94 -2.42
N ILE A 145 -12.53 3.04 -2.97
CA ILE A 145 -11.73 2.05 -2.22
C ILE A 145 -10.22 2.27 -2.31
N ASN A 146 -9.74 3.08 -3.26
CA ASN A 146 -8.32 3.42 -3.36
C ASN A 146 -8.12 4.86 -2.89
N LYS A 147 -7.50 5.01 -1.73
CA LYS A 147 -7.33 6.29 -1.04
C LYS A 147 -5.87 6.71 -1.02
N ILE A 148 -5.64 8.01 -0.88
CA ILE A 148 -4.31 8.58 -0.72
C ILE A 148 -4.24 9.40 0.57
N ILE A 149 -3.04 9.47 1.14
CA ILE A 149 -2.67 10.43 2.19
C ILE A 149 -1.39 11.12 1.69
N GLU A 150 -1.43 12.43 1.57
CA GLU A 150 -0.29 13.25 1.14
C GLU A 150 0.28 13.99 2.36
N SER A 151 1.61 14.14 2.37
CA SER A 151 2.26 15.06 3.30
C SER A 151 2.00 16.51 2.90
N ASP A 152 2.21 17.45 3.82
CA ASP A 152 2.06 18.90 3.56
C ASP A 152 3.18 19.51 2.69
N SER A 153 4.05 18.68 2.11
CA SER A 153 5.16 19.15 1.27
C SER A 153 4.69 19.73 -0.07
N LYS A 154 5.28 20.85 -0.46
CA LYS A 154 5.09 21.41 -1.80
C LYS A 154 5.86 20.58 -2.82
N VAL A 155 5.17 19.70 -3.51
CA VAL A 155 5.78 18.77 -4.47
C VAL A 155 5.80 19.36 -5.88
N ASN A 156 6.97 19.31 -6.54
CA ASN A 156 7.05 19.55 -7.96
C ASN A 156 6.67 18.26 -8.73
N PRO A 157 5.56 18.21 -9.48
CA PRO A 157 5.10 16.99 -10.14
C PRO A 157 6.05 16.52 -11.27
N TYR A 158 6.96 17.37 -11.74
CA TYR A 158 7.90 17.06 -12.83
C TYR A 158 9.30 16.71 -12.34
N LYS A 159 9.65 17.01 -11.08
CA LYS A 159 10.99 16.79 -10.53
C LYS A 159 10.93 16.32 -9.08
N ILE A 160 11.23 15.04 -8.86
CA ILE A 160 11.23 14.46 -7.51
C ILE A 160 12.41 15.01 -6.71
N ASN A 161 12.11 15.54 -5.52
CA ASN A 161 13.13 15.88 -4.54
C ASN A 161 13.46 14.64 -3.69
N LYS A 162 14.59 13.98 -4.01
CA LYS A 162 15.04 12.76 -3.29
C LYS A 162 15.49 13.04 -1.84
N LYS A 163 15.60 14.31 -1.43
CA LYS A 163 15.93 14.71 -0.07
C LYS A 163 14.70 15.13 0.74
N ASP A 164 13.50 15.05 0.17
CA ASP A 164 12.25 15.34 0.85
C ASP A 164 11.71 14.09 1.54
N TYR A 165 11.86 14.04 2.85
CA TYR A 165 11.37 12.94 3.71
C TYR A 165 10.02 13.24 4.36
N SER A 166 9.25 14.17 3.81
CA SER A 166 7.95 14.62 4.33
C SER A 166 6.92 13.50 4.46
N ILE A 167 7.04 12.41 3.72
CA ILE A 167 6.19 11.23 3.92
C ILE A 167 6.14 10.80 5.40
N ASN A 168 7.20 11.06 6.16
CA ASN A 168 7.28 10.73 7.58
C ASN A 168 6.58 11.76 8.49
N THR A 169 6.01 12.85 7.98
CA THR A 169 5.12 13.72 8.76
C THR A 169 3.70 13.16 8.85
N ILE A 170 3.31 12.29 7.91
CA ILE A 170 1.99 11.64 7.92
C ILE A 170 1.75 10.95 9.28
N ASP A 171 0.65 11.31 9.94
CA ASP A 171 0.26 10.72 11.23
C ASP A 171 -0.32 9.32 11.02
N VAL A 172 0.11 8.36 11.85
CA VAL A 172 -0.41 6.98 11.86
C VAL A 172 -1.92 6.97 12.09
N ARG A 173 -2.47 7.88 12.89
CA ARG A 173 -3.91 7.97 13.17
C ARG A 173 -4.75 8.24 11.91
N GLN A 174 -4.22 9.01 10.95
CA GLN A 174 -4.88 9.23 9.67
C GLN A 174 -5.00 7.92 8.88
N ILE A 175 -3.93 7.11 8.89
CA ILE A 175 -3.91 5.80 8.22
C ILE A 175 -4.89 4.85 8.91
N VAL A 176 -4.88 4.80 10.26
CA VAL A 176 -5.80 3.95 11.06
C VAL A 176 -7.25 4.29 10.76
N LYS A 177 -7.61 5.58 10.83
CA LYS A 177 -8.98 6.04 10.54
C LYS A 177 -9.45 5.57 9.17
N LEU A 178 -8.63 5.81 8.14
CA LEU A 178 -8.96 5.47 6.76
C LEU A 178 -9.00 3.95 6.53
N ALA A 179 -8.12 3.19 7.19
CA ALA A 179 -8.13 1.73 7.15
C ALA A 179 -9.42 1.16 7.73
N LEU A 180 -9.86 1.66 8.89
CA LEU A 180 -11.12 1.25 9.51
C LEU A 180 -12.34 1.56 8.63
N GLU A 181 -12.34 2.71 7.93
CA GLU A 181 -13.41 3.06 6.99
C GLU A 181 -13.47 2.11 5.79
N LEU A 182 -12.31 1.71 5.26
CA LEU A 182 -12.24 0.81 4.11
C LEU A 182 -12.60 -0.63 4.48
N LEU A 183 -12.12 -1.11 5.64
CA LEU A 183 -12.37 -2.49 6.11
C LEU A 183 -13.81 -2.76 6.55
N LYS A 184 -14.59 -1.71 6.89
CA LYS A 184 -16.03 -1.85 7.18
C LYS A 184 -16.89 -2.04 5.92
N LYS A 185 -16.37 -1.67 4.75
CA LYS A 185 -17.11 -1.67 3.47
C LYS A 185 -16.80 -2.89 2.60
N SER A 186 -15.81 -3.70 3.01
CA SER A 186 -15.34 -4.89 2.30
C SER A 186 -15.90 -6.19 2.90
#